data_251c0085067d4774124d22885498a1a9
#
_entry.id   251c0085067d4774124d22885498a1a9
#
_cell.length_a   1.000
_cell.length_b   1.000
_cell.length_c   1.000
_cell.angle_alpha   90.00
_cell.angle_beta   90.00
_cell.angle_gamma   90.00
#
_symmetry.space_group_name_H-M   'P 1'
#
loop_
_entity.id
_entity.type
_entity.pdbx_description
1 polymer ?
#
loop_
_entity_poly.entity_id
_entity_poly.type
_entity_poly.pdbx_seq_one_letter_code
_entity_poly.pdbx_strand_id
1 'polypeptide(L)'
;MKRLERYRWDMRFLDMAKLISSWSKDPSTQVGSVIVDSNNRVVSVGYNGFPQGISDDSRLDNRETKYKMILHAERNALLFAQRPLEGCTIYTYPFMPCPSCASMIIQSGISSVVSYINKDERWEKEFKLSRQILKEADVFLYEYALPL
;
A
#
# COMPACT_ATOMS: atom_id res chain seq x y z
N MET A 1 12.80 -7.87 17.63
CA MET A 1 11.89 -8.96 17.20
C MET A 1 12.69 -9.99 16.41
N LYS A 2 12.50 -11.26 16.71
CA LYS A 2 13.15 -12.33 15.96
C LYS A 2 12.61 -12.40 14.54
N ARG A 3 13.47 -12.78 13.59
CA ARG A 3 13.12 -12.83 12.15
C ARG A 3 11.85 -13.63 11.86
N LEU A 4 11.66 -14.78 12.53
CA LEU A 4 10.49 -15.63 12.34
C LEU A 4 9.21 -14.95 12.86
N GLU A 5 9.30 -14.23 13.98
CA GLU A 5 8.16 -13.49 14.52
C GLU A 5 7.74 -12.37 13.59
N ARG A 6 8.70 -11.65 13.03
CA ARG A 6 8.41 -10.62 12.04
C ARG A 6 7.69 -11.19 10.82
N TYR A 7 8.16 -12.33 10.30
CA TYR A 7 7.52 -12.98 9.18
C TYR A 7 6.06 -13.31 9.47
N ARG A 8 5.77 -13.85 10.64
CA ARG A 8 4.39 -14.19 11.04
C ARG A 8 3.48 -12.96 11.05
N TRP A 9 3.95 -11.87 11.63
CA TRP A 9 3.19 -10.64 11.68
C TRP A 9 3.02 -10.04 10.28
N ASP A 10 4.07 -10.05 9.47
CA ASP A 10 3.98 -9.55 8.10
C ASP A 10 2.95 -10.33 7.29
N MET A 11 2.92 -11.66 7.41
CA MET A 11 1.92 -12.47 6.71
C MET A 11 0.51 -12.16 7.17
N ARG A 12 0.29 -11.97 8.47
CA ARG A 12 -1.03 -11.59 9.01
C ARG A 12 -1.51 -10.27 8.43
N PHE A 13 -0.66 -9.27 8.42
CA PHE A 13 -1.05 -7.96 7.92
C PHE A 13 -1.14 -7.91 6.40
N LEU A 14 -0.36 -8.70 5.68
CA LEU A 14 -0.53 -8.86 4.24
C LEU A 14 -1.85 -9.58 3.92
N ASP A 15 -2.23 -10.58 4.70
CA ASP A 15 -3.54 -11.22 4.57
C ASP A 15 -4.67 -10.22 4.85
N MET A 16 -4.50 -9.37 5.83
CA MET A 16 -5.45 -8.31 6.11
C MET A 16 -5.54 -7.30 4.96
N ALA A 17 -4.40 -6.89 4.40
CA ALA A 17 -4.37 -6.01 3.23
C ALA A 17 -5.08 -6.65 2.03
N LYS A 18 -4.92 -7.95 1.84
CA LYS A 18 -5.62 -8.70 0.79
C LYS A 18 -7.14 -8.67 1.01
N LEU A 19 -7.59 -8.88 2.24
CA LEU A 19 -9.02 -8.77 2.57
C LEU A 19 -9.53 -7.36 2.25
N ILE A 20 -8.82 -6.33 2.69
CA ILE A 20 -9.21 -4.94 2.45
C ILE A 20 -9.24 -4.64 0.94
N SER A 21 -8.31 -5.20 0.16
CA SER A 21 -8.29 -5.00 -1.29
C SER A 21 -9.59 -5.45 -1.96
N SER A 22 -10.23 -6.49 -1.43
CA SER A 22 -11.48 -7.02 -1.98
C SER A 22 -12.64 -6.04 -1.87
N TRP A 23 -12.51 -5.00 -1.05
CA TRP A 23 -13.54 -3.96 -0.90
C TRP A 23 -13.49 -2.92 -2.00
N SER A 24 -12.40 -2.87 -2.78
CA SER A 24 -12.27 -1.94 -3.90
C SER A 24 -13.25 -2.31 -5.03
N LYS A 25 -13.86 -1.30 -5.63
CA LYS A 25 -14.76 -1.45 -6.79
C LYS A 25 -14.03 -1.26 -8.13
N ASP A 26 -12.71 -1.08 -8.10
CA ASP A 26 -11.92 -0.93 -9.32
C ASP A 26 -11.99 -2.24 -10.12
N PRO A 27 -12.45 -2.19 -11.39
CA PRO A 27 -12.57 -3.39 -12.20
C PRO A 27 -11.24 -3.93 -12.72
N SER A 28 -10.17 -3.12 -12.68
CA SER A 28 -8.86 -3.52 -13.21
C SER A 28 -7.96 -4.12 -12.14
N THR A 29 -7.75 -3.39 -11.05
CA THR A 29 -6.84 -3.81 -9.98
C THR A 29 -7.37 -3.37 -8.62
N GLN A 30 -7.55 -4.33 -7.73
CA GLN A 30 -7.97 -4.08 -6.36
C GLN A 30 -6.73 -4.08 -5.46
N VAL A 31 -6.52 -3.00 -4.73
CA VAL A 31 -5.36 -2.80 -3.85
C VAL A 31 -5.85 -2.52 -2.45
N GLY A 32 -5.17 -3.10 -1.46
CA GLY A 32 -5.45 -2.87 -0.05
C GLY A 32 -4.18 -2.48 0.68
N SER A 33 -4.35 -1.67 1.72
CA SER A 33 -3.24 -1.19 2.53
C SER A 33 -3.61 -1.16 4.00
N VAL A 34 -2.66 -1.51 4.86
CA VAL A 34 -2.82 -1.53 6.31
C VAL A 34 -1.61 -0.86 6.95
N ILE A 35 -1.86 0.09 7.85
CA ILE A 35 -0.79 0.73 8.62
C ILE A 35 -0.87 0.21 10.06
N VAL A 36 0.27 -0.23 10.59
CA VAL A 36 0.38 -0.71 11.97
C VAL A 36 1.48 0.05 12.71
N ASP A 37 1.32 0.17 14.03
CA ASP A 37 2.34 0.80 14.86
C ASP A 37 3.42 -0.22 15.28
N SER A 38 4.39 0.24 16.05
CA SER A 38 5.50 -0.59 16.52
C SER A 38 5.09 -1.72 17.47
N ASN A 39 3.86 -1.67 17.97
CA ASN A 39 3.28 -2.71 18.84
C ASN A 39 2.31 -3.62 18.09
N ASN A 40 2.36 -3.62 16.76
CA ASN A 40 1.50 -4.43 15.90
C ASN A 40 0.01 -4.13 16.05
N ARG A 41 -0.33 -2.87 16.36
CA ARG A 41 -1.73 -2.42 16.42
C ARG A 41 -2.08 -1.73 15.12
N VAL A 42 -3.26 -2.06 14.59
CA VAL A 42 -3.73 -1.44 13.35
C VAL A 42 -4.08 0.01 13.61
N VAL A 43 -3.46 0.90 12.85
CA VAL A 43 -3.68 2.34 12.91
C VAL A 43 -4.71 2.77 11.88
N SER A 44 -4.62 2.23 10.66
CA SER A 44 -5.45 2.64 9.54
C SER A 44 -5.47 1.57 8.47
N VAL A 45 -6.54 1.59 7.66
CA VAL A 45 -6.64 0.76 6.47
C VAL A 45 -7.10 1.63 5.30
N GLY A 46 -6.81 1.19 4.08
CA GLY A 46 -7.27 1.87 2.88
C GLY A 46 -7.37 0.90 1.71
N TYR A 47 -8.26 1.17 0.80
CA TYR A 47 -8.36 0.48 -0.48
C TYR A 47 -8.54 1.52 -1.57
N ASN A 48 -8.21 1.16 -2.81
CA ASN A 48 -8.28 2.13 -3.89
C ASN A 48 -9.73 2.39 -4.32
N GLY A 49 -10.03 3.64 -4.65
CA GLY A 49 -11.37 4.04 -5.04
C GLY A 49 -11.48 5.53 -5.28
N PHE A 50 -12.65 5.94 -5.73
CA PHE A 50 -12.97 7.36 -5.88
C PHE A 50 -13.14 8.04 -4.52
N PRO A 51 -12.97 9.37 -4.46
CA PRO A 51 -13.17 10.11 -3.22
C PRO A 51 -14.58 9.92 -2.66
N GLN A 52 -14.72 10.07 -1.34
CA GLN A 52 -16.03 10.02 -0.68
C GLN A 52 -16.99 11.03 -1.32
N GLY A 53 -18.24 10.63 -1.49
CA GLY A 53 -19.27 11.47 -2.09
C GLY A 53 -19.30 11.47 -3.61
N ILE A 54 -18.33 10.79 -4.24
CA ILE A 54 -18.30 10.63 -5.70
C ILE A 54 -18.83 9.23 -6.04
N SER A 55 -19.79 9.17 -6.98
CA SER A 55 -20.40 7.89 -7.37
C SER A 55 -19.40 6.97 -8.06
N ASP A 56 -19.50 5.68 -7.73
CA ASP A 56 -18.75 4.62 -8.42
C ASP A 56 -19.52 4.25 -9.70
N ASP A 57 -19.34 5.05 -10.74
CA ASP A 57 -20.07 4.93 -12.00
C ASP A 57 -19.16 4.51 -13.16
N SER A 58 -19.63 4.72 -14.40
CA SER A 58 -18.91 4.33 -15.61
C SER A 58 -17.51 4.96 -15.74
N ARG A 59 -17.21 6.01 -14.97
CA ARG A 59 -15.87 6.60 -14.97
C ARG A 59 -14.80 5.62 -14.45
N LEU A 60 -15.20 4.61 -13.68
CA LEU A 60 -14.30 3.51 -13.28
C LEU A 60 -13.80 2.70 -14.48
N ASP A 61 -14.58 2.68 -15.57
CA ASP A 61 -14.21 1.97 -16.80
C ASP A 61 -13.45 2.85 -17.79
N ASN A 62 -13.39 4.15 -17.55
CA ASN A 62 -12.63 5.09 -18.38
C ASN A 62 -11.26 5.31 -17.75
N ARG A 63 -10.25 4.67 -18.32
CA ARG A 63 -8.90 4.65 -17.76
C ARG A 63 -8.31 6.04 -17.53
N GLU A 64 -8.44 6.94 -18.49
CA GLU A 64 -7.90 8.29 -18.37
C GLU A 64 -8.57 9.07 -17.24
N THR A 65 -9.90 9.05 -17.19
CA THR A 65 -10.67 9.74 -16.15
C THR A 65 -10.42 9.10 -14.78
N LYS A 66 -10.42 7.76 -14.73
CA LYS A 66 -10.17 7.02 -13.49
C LYS A 66 -8.82 7.41 -12.87
N TYR A 67 -7.76 7.45 -13.67
CA TYR A 67 -6.43 7.77 -13.15
C TYR A 67 -6.32 9.18 -12.56
N LYS A 68 -7.14 10.10 -13.00
CA LYS A 68 -7.18 11.46 -12.45
C LYS A 68 -7.95 11.55 -11.14
N MET A 69 -8.92 10.66 -10.93
CA MET A 69 -9.85 10.72 -9.79
C MET A 69 -9.55 9.73 -8.69
N ILE A 70 -8.95 8.59 -9.02
CA ILE A 70 -8.82 7.49 -8.08
C ILE A 70 -7.75 7.79 -7.02
N LEU A 71 -8.08 7.47 -5.77
CA LEU A 71 -7.12 7.48 -4.68
C LEU A 71 -6.56 6.07 -4.51
N HIS A 72 -5.26 5.94 -4.46
CA HIS A 72 -4.59 4.67 -4.21
C HIS A 72 -4.84 4.21 -2.77
N ALA A 73 -4.78 2.91 -2.53
CA ALA A 73 -5.01 2.33 -1.21
C ALA A 73 -4.10 2.96 -0.14
N GLU A 74 -2.83 3.14 -0.47
CA GLU A 74 -1.85 3.71 0.45
C GLU A 74 -2.21 5.15 0.81
N ARG A 75 -2.66 5.95 -0.15
CA ARG A 75 -3.08 7.33 0.09
C ARG A 75 -4.27 7.38 1.04
N ASN A 76 -5.25 6.51 0.84
CA ASN A 76 -6.41 6.43 1.73
C ASN A 76 -5.99 6.03 3.14
N ALA A 77 -5.12 5.05 3.27
CA ALA A 77 -4.62 4.64 4.59
C ALA A 77 -3.89 5.79 5.30
N LEU A 78 -3.06 6.55 4.57
CA LEU A 78 -2.36 7.71 5.11
C LEU A 78 -3.33 8.80 5.57
N LEU A 79 -4.33 9.12 4.74
CA LEU A 79 -5.31 10.17 5.05
C LEU A 79 -6.17 9.81 6.26
N PHE A 80 -6.58 8.56 6.37
CA PHE A 80 -7.48 8.11 7.43
C PHE A 80 -6.77 7.84 8.76
N ALA A 81 -5.43 7.80 8.76
CA ALA A 81 -4.67 7.53 9.98
C ALA A 81 -4.89 8.60 11.06
N GLN A 82 -4.91 9.87 10.68
CA GLN A 82 -5.19 11.02 11.55
C GLN A 82 -4.34 11.04 12.83
N ARG A 83 -3.08 10.65 12.71
CA ARG A 83 -2.10 10.67 13.80
C ARG A 83 -0.69 10.64 13.21
N PRO A 84 0.35 10.97 14.00
CA PRO A 84 1.74 10.79 13.56
C PRO A 84 2.03 9.32 13.24
N LEU A 85 2.79 9.08 12.18
CA LEU A 85 3.07 7.74 11.67
C LEU A 85 4.54 7.33 11.82
N GLU A 86 5.35 8.10 12.53
CA GLU A 86 6.74 7.74 12.81
C GLU A 86 6.80 6.37 13.48
N GLY A 87 7.67 5.51 12.97
CA GLY A 87 7.84 4.16 13.50
C GLY A 87 6.80 3.16 13.03
N CYS A 88 5.80 3.58 12.27
CA CYS A 88 4.79 2.67 11.73
C CYS A 88 5.30 1.90 10.51
N THR A 89 4.60 0.81 10.20
CA THR A 89 4.81 -0.01 9.00
C THR A 89 3.55 0.03 8.16
N ILE A 90 3.72 0.16 6.84
CA ILE A 90 2.61 0.06 5.90
C ILE A 90 2.71 -1.23 5.08
N TYR A 91 1.62 -1.97 5.02
CA TYR A 91 1.48 -3.21 4.26
C TYR A 91 0.62 -2.93 3.04
N THR A 92 1.05 -3.37 1.87
CA THR A 92 0.29 -3.18 0.63
C THR A 92 0.13 -4.49 -0.12
N TYR A 93 -1.05 -4.72 -0.68
CA TYR A 93 -1.39 -5.91 -1.46
C TYR A 93 -2.07 -5.46 -2.74
N PRO A 94 -1.76 -6.01 -3.92
CA PRO A 94 -0.89 -7.17 -4.15
C PRO A 94 0.58 -6.82 -4.39
N PHE A 95 0.93 -5.56 -4.51
CA PHE A 95 2.30 -5.13 -4.83
C PHE A 95 2.65 -3.84 -4.10
N MET A 96 3.92 -3.48 -4.19
CA MET A 96 4.49 -2.32 -3.49
C MET A 96 3.93 -1.00 -4.01
N PRO A 97 4.08 0.09 -3.23
CA PRO A 97 3.60 1.42 -3.65
C PRO A 97 4.30 1.93 -4.91
N CYS A 98 3.55 2.66 -5.73
CA CYS A 98 4.13 3.40 -6.86
C CYS A 98 5.01 4.55 -6.33
N PRO A 99 5.83 5.21 -7.20
CA PRO A 99 6.72 6.28 -6.72
C PRO A 99 5.98 7.43 -6.02
N SER A 100 4.83 7.82 -6.52
CA SER A 100 4.03 8.88 -5.89
C SER A 100 3.58 8.49 -4.48
N CYS A 101 3.09 7.26 -4.30
CA CYS A 101 2.71 6.76 -2.98
C CYS A 101 3.93 6.57 -2.07
N ALA A 102 5.03 6.06 -2.61
CA ALA A 102 6.27 5.92 -1.86
C ALA A 102 6.76 7.28 -1.31
N SER A 103 6.68 8.33 -2.13
CA SER A 103 7.03 9.68 -1.69
C SER A 103 6.18 10.15 -0.52
N MET A 104 4.87 9.90 -0.57
CA MET A 104 3.96 10.26 0.52
C MET A 104 4.24 9.44 1.79
N ILE A 105 4.54 8.16 1.63
CA ILE A 105 4.90 7.27 2.75
C ILE A 105 6.16 7.79 3.44
N ILE A 106 7.19 8.12 2.67
CA ILE A 106 8.43 8.69 3.19
C ILE A 106 8.14 9.95 3.99
N GLN A 107 7.37 10.86 3.41
CA GLN A 107 7.08 12.15 4.02
C GLN A 107 6.25 12.02 5.30
N SER A 108 5.47 10.96 5.44
CA SER A 108 4.65 10.69 6.62
C SER A 108 5.46 10.21 7.83
N GLY A 109 6.71 9.80 7.63
CA GLY A 109 7.55 9.28 8.70
C GLY A 109 7.46 7.76 8.91
N ILE A 110 6.69 7.06 8.09
CA ILE A 110 6.62 5.59 8.15
C ILE A 110 8.02 5.00 7.98
N SER A 111 8.36 4.01 8.78
CA SER A 111 9.71 3.43 8.82
C SER A 111 9.88 2.20 7.94
N SER A 112 8.80 1.50 7.59
CA SER A 112 8.89 0.25 6.82
C SER A 112 7.71 0.09 5.87
N VAL A 113 7.99 -0.50 4.72
CA VAL A 113 6.98 -0.91 3.73
C VAL A 113 7.11 -2.42 3.54
N VAL A 114 5.99 -3.12 3.54
CA VAL A 114 5.95 -4.57 3.34
C VAL A 114 4.95 -4.90 2.24
N SER A 115 5.37 -5.71 1.27
CA SER A 115 4.49 -6.13 0.18
C SER A 115 4.98 -7.44 -0.44
N TYR A 116 4.30 -7.88 -1.47
CA TYR A 116 4.72 -9.02 -2.28
C TYR A 116 5.52 -8.56 -3.49
N ILE A 117 6.43 -9.42 -3.95
CA ILE A 117 7.20 -9.18 -5.17
C ILE A 117 6.23 -9.19 -6.36
N ASN A 118 6.29 -8.15 -7.17
CA ASN A 118 5.55 -8.08 -8.42
C ASN A 118 6.45 -8.53 -9.57
N LYS A 119 5.98 -9.49 -10.35
CA LYS A 119 6.70 -10.00 -11.52
C LYS A 119 6.18 -9.44 -12.84
N ASP A 120 5.23 -8.51 -12.79
CA ASP A 120 4.68 -7.88 -14.00
C ASP A 120 5.66 -6.84 -14.52
N GLU A 121 6.23 -7.10 -15.69
CA GLU A 121 7.24 -6.24 -16.30
C GLU A 121 6.74 -4.84 -16.62
N ARG A 122 5.42 -4.66 -16.80
CA ARG A 122 4.84 -3.34 -17.08
C ARG A 122 5.13 -2.32 -15.98
N TRP A 123 5.27 -2.78 -14.73
CA TRP A 123 5.46 -1.92 -13.55
C TRP A 123 6.90 -1.89 -13.07
N GLU A 124 7.80 -2.66 -13.68
CA GLU A 124 9.17 -2.83 -13.20
C GLU A 124 9.94 -1.51 -13.08
N LYS A 125 9.81 -0.64 -14.09
CA LYS A 125 10.49 0.65 -14.10
C LYS A 125 10.03 1.55 -12.95
N GLU A 126 8.73 1.60 -12.71
CA GLU A 126 8.16 2.39 -11.61
C GLU A 126 8.57 1.83 -10.25
N PHE A 127 8.48 0.52 -10.07
CA PHE A 127 8.86 -0.11 -8.81
C PHE A 127 10.35 0.01 -8.52
N LYS A 128 11.18 0.00 -9.55
CA LYS A 128 12.61 0.27 -9.40
C LYS A 128 12.85 1.65 -8.81
N LEU A 129 12.13 2.65 -9.27
CA LEU A 129 12.21 4.01 -8.74
C LEU A 129 11.70 4.07 -7.30
N SER A 130 10.59 3.40 -7.01
CA SER A 130 10.06 3.32 -5.64
C SER A 130 11.08 2.72 -4.68
N ARG A 131 11.72 1.61 -5.08
CA ARG A 131 12.76 0.97 -4.27
C ARG A 131 13.93 1.91 -4.00
N GLN A 132 14.33 2.66 -5.03
CA GLN A 132 15.43 3.61 -4.93
C GLN A 132 15.14 4.72 -3.93
N ILE A 133 13.98 5.38 -4.03
CA ILE A 133 13.67 6.50 -3.13
C ILE A 133 13.42 6.04 -1.70
N LEU A 134 12.81 4.88 -1.51
CA LEU A 134 12.65 4.30 -0.16
C LEU A 134 14.03 4.04 0.48
N LYS A 135 14.94 3.48 -0.29
CA LYS A 135 16.30 3.21 0.19
C LYS A 135 17.04 4.50 0.53
N GLU A 136 16.96 5.52 -0.33
CA GLU A 136 17.61 6.82 -0.08
C GLU A 136 17.08 7.48 1.19
N ALA A 137 15.81 7.26 1.51
CA ALA A 137 15.18 7.82 2.71
C ALA A 137 15.31 6.94 3.95
N ASP A 138 16.06 5.85 3.87
CA ASP A 138 16.23 4.88 4.96
C ASP A 138 14.91 4.25 5.42
N VAL A 139 13.96 4.09 4.52
CA VAL A 139 12.72 3.36 4.78
C VAL A 139 12.94 1.90 4.36
N PHE A 140 12.77 0.98 5.30
CA PHE A 140 12.96 -0.45 5.02
C PHE A 140 11.87 -0.96 4.09
N LEU A 141 12.26 -1.77 3.11
CA LEU A 141 11.32 -2.44 2.21
C LEU A 141 11.51 -3.95 2.32
N TYR A 142 10.43 -4.65 2.65
CA TYR A 142 10.39 -6.11 2.70
C TYR A 142 9.46 -6.60 1.61
N GLU A 143 9.99 -7.37 0.67
CA GLU A 143 9.20 -7.97 -0.41
C GLU A 143 9.24 -9.49 -0.27
N TYR A 144 8.08 -10.09 -0.15
CA TYR A 144 7.94 -11.55 -0.04
C TYR A 144 7.43 -12.15 -1.32
N ALA A 145 7.77 -13.40 -1.60
CA ALA A 145 7.18 -14.13 -2.70
C ALA A 145 5.69 -14.39 -2.40
N LEU A 146 4.85 -14.24 -3.43
CA LEU A 146 3.42 -14.57 -3.28
C LEU A 146 3.28 -16.05 -2.91
N PRO A 147 2.43 -16.39 -1.93
CA PRO A 147 2.11 -17.78 -1.65
C PRO A 147 1.47 -18.45 -2.85
N LEU A 148 1.81 -19.70 -3.07
CA LEU A 148 1.21 -20.50 -4.15
C LEU A 148 -0.21 -20.93 -3.80
#